data_39a407d5d438cebb6fef354a4c255e00
#
_entry.id   39a407d5d438cebb6fef354a4c255e00
#
_cell.length_a   1.000
_cell.length_b   1.000
_cell.length_c   1.000
_cell.angle_alpha   90.00
_cell.angle_beta   90.00
_cell.angle_gamma   90.00
#
_symmetry.space_group_name_H-M   'P 1'
#
loop_
_entity.id
_entity.type
_entity.pdbx_description
1 polymer ?
#
loop_
_entity_poly.entity_id
_entity_poly.type
_entity_poly.pdbx_seq_one_letter_code
_entity_poly.pdbx_strand_id
1 'polypeptide(L)'
;MSTQEKPHVHIVATGGTIANVTGDYDSPDGFLTADALTKEMPEMSEVAEVTSTGISRLGSSSLTPEVWYETYEEIMIQANSEDPPDGFVVTHGSNTSEETAYFLNLTLKTELPVVVTAAQRGINATGSDGFKNLFDAVRTAASPDAAGRGTMLVTNDEIHHSRDVSKLASKRPDAWQSSNFGKIGLATPGQPITFYRSVDRTTAPDTVFDIVETPVEEFPLTDIHIVYASMGDTGAMVDAIADDAAGIVVAGFLTGGAASPAGPSQSDALERAAENEIPVVMCTRGSYGSIGRERVTDYPGGYGIGGDTLRPQKARILLALGLTETADPEELQEFFEEY
;
A
#
# COMPACT_ATOMS: atom_id res chain seq x y z
N MET A 1 16.23 -39.77 -0.25
CA MET A 1 15.41 -38.56 -0.18
C MET A 1 16.33 -37.44 -0.46
N SER A 2 16.22 -36.74 -1.59
CA SER A 2 17.00 -35.51 -1.82
C SER A 2 16.54 -34.52 -0.75
N THR A 3 17.43 -34.01 0.06
CA THR A 3 17.19 -32.83 0.87
C THR A 3 16.93 -31.72 -0.12
N GLN A 4 15.67 -31.40 -0.38
CA GLN A 4 15.31 -30.19 -1.12
C GLN A 4 15.81 -29.03 -0.26
N GLU A 5 16.65 -28.19 -0.83
CA GLU A 5 17.14 -27.00 -0.17
C GLU A 5 15.94 -26.15 0.24
N LYS A 6 15.92 -25.62 1.45
CA LYS A 6 14.81 -24.80 1.90
C LYS A 6 14.84 -23.46 1.19
N PRO A 7 13.68 -22.89 0.84
CA PRO A 7 13.64 -21.55 0.29
C PRO A 7 14.24 -20.54 1.29
N HIS A 8 14.93 -19.53 0.78
CA HIS A 8 15.47 -18.41 1.54
C HIS A 8 14.49 -17.23 1.49
N VAL A 9 14.04 -16.75 2.65
CA VAL A 9 13.14 -15.58 2.75
C VAL A 9 13.83 -14.47 3.53
N HIS A 10 13.87 -13.27 2.96
CA HIS A 10 14.44 -12.10 3.63
C HIS A 10 13.34 -11.23 4.23
N ILE A 11 13.43 -10.93 5.54
CA ILE A 11 12.48 -10.08 6.26
C ILE A 11 13.01 -8.66 6.36
N VAL A 12 12.26 -7.69 5.83
CA VAL A 12 12.51 -6.25 5.97
C VAL A 12 11.58 -5.70 7.04
N ALA A 13 12.11 -5.27 8.18
CA ALA A 13 11.31 -4.90 9.33
C ALA A 13 11.18 -3.37 9.46
N THR A 14 9.96 -2.86 9.33
CA THR A 14 9.65 -1.42 9.48
C THR A 14 9.00 -1.07 10.83
N GLY A 15 8.85 -2.04 11.75
CA GLY A 15 8.24 -1.84 13.07
C GLY A 15 6.77 -2.27 13.14
N GLY A 16 5.93 -1.47 13.79
CA GLY A 16 4.49 -1.72 13.90
C GLY A 16 4.09 -2.68 15.02
N THR A 17 2.79 -2.90 15.19
CA THR A 17 2.20 -3.73 16.25
C THR A 17 2.74 -5.15 16.27
N ILE A 18 3.09 -5.70 15.13
CA ILE A 18 3.63 -7.05 14.97
C ILE A 18 4.96 -7.25 15.70
N ALA A 19 5.75 -6.18 15.89
CA ALA A 19 7.02 -6.19 16.61
C ALA A 19 6.95 -5.49 17.97
N ASN A 20 5.82 -4.85 18.31
CA ASN A 20 5.70 -4.07 19.53
C ASN A 20 5.39 -4.95 20.74
N VAL A 21 6.22 -4.84 21.80
CA VAL A 21 6.14 -5.65 23.03
C VAL A 21 5.64 -4.86 24.24
N THR A 22 5.67 -3.53 24.20
CA THR A 22 5.35 -2.68 25.35
C THR A 22 4.01 -1.99 25.25
N GLY A 23 3.47 -1.82 24.05
CA GLY A 23 2.31 -0.96 23.75
C GLY A 23 2.69 0.51 23.57
N ASP A 24 3.95 0.87 23.74
CA ASP A 24 4.51 2.18 23.41
C ASP A 24 4.93 2.19 21.93
N TYR A 25 4.31 3.06 21.15
CA TYR A 25 4.55 3.21 19.70
C TYR A 25 5.42 4.43 19.37
N ASP A 26 5.76 5.22 20.37
CA ASP A 26 6.56 6.45 20.21
C ASP A 26 8.04 6.26 20.57
N SER A 27 8.39 5.11 21.17
CA SER A 27 9.76 4.75 21.53
C SER A 27 10.25 3.53 20.77
N PRO A 28 11.40 3.61 20.08
CA PRO A 28 12.02 2.46 19.42
C PRO A 28 12.31 1.27 20.34
N ASP A 29 12.50 1.52 21.65
CA ASP A 29 12.75 0.48 22.64
C ASP A 29 11.53 -0.42 22.89
N GLY A 30 10.35 0.01 22.48
CA GLY A 30 9.12 -0.76 22.55
C GLY A 30 9.00 -1.86 21.48
N PHE A 31 9.95 -1.95 20.53
CA PHE A 31 9.87 -2.87 19.40
C PHE A 31 11.00 -3.90 19.42
N LEU A 32 10.68 -5.15 19.07
CA LEU A 32 11.69 -6.17 18.78
C LEU A 32 12.50 -5.76 17.55
N THR A 33 13.77 -6.13 17.54
CA THR A 33 14.57 -6.09 16.30
C THR A 33 14.08 -7.15 15.35
N ALA A 34 14.43 -7.02 14.05
CA ALA A 34 14.12 -8.03 13.04
C ALA A 34 14.61 -9.42 13.48
N ASP A 35 15.86 -9.53 13.90
CA ASP A 35 16.44 -10.78 14.42
C ASP A 35 15.74 -11.33 15.67
N ALA A 36 15.32 -10.45 16.58
CA ALA A 36 14.60 -10.89 17.78
C ALA A 36 13.21 -11.42 17.42
N LEU A 37 12.51 -10.76 16.49
CA LEU A 37 11.20 -11.20 16.02
C LEU A 37 11.27 -12.59 15.36
N THR A 38 12.30 -12.84 14.55
CA THR A 38 12.49 -14.15 13.91
C THR A 38 12.86 -15.25 14.91
N LYS A 39 13.66 -14.94 15.93
CA LYS A 39 14.04 -15.91 16.99
C LYS A 39 12.89 -16.33 17.88
N GLU A 40 11.84 -15.53 18.02
CA GLU A 40 10.64 -15.87 18.76
C GLU A 40 9.77 -16.93 18.02
N MET A 41 10.10 -17.25 16.78
CA MET A 41 9.34 -18.19 15.94
C MET A 41 10.22 -19.29 15.33
N PRO A 42 10.69 -20.25 16.12
CA PRO A 42 11.53 -21.35 15.61
C PRO A 42 10.85 -22.18 14.51
N GLU A 43 9.52 -22.21 14.47
CA GLU A 43 8.73 -22.91 13.45
C GLU A 43 8.97 -22.37 12.03
N MET A 44 9.38 -21.11 11.88
CA MET A 44 9.74 -20.56 10.57
C MET A 44 10.88 -21.35 9.92
N SER A 45 11.81 -21.85 10.73
CA SER A 45 12.92 -22.66 10.24
C SER A 45 12.48 -24.00 9.63
N GLU A 46 11.24 -24.43 9.86
CA GLU A 46 10.70 -25.64 9.22
C GLU A 46 10.33 -25.40 7.75
N VAL A 47 10.01 -24.13 7.40
CA VAL A 47 9.49 -23.76 6.07
C VAL A 47 10.48 -22.98 5.22
N ALA A 48 11.36 -22.17 5.82
CA ALA A 48 12.35 -21.36 5.10
C ALA A 48 13.62 -21.14 5.92
N GLU A 49 14.75 -20.87 5.24
CA GLU A 49 15.84 -20.13 5.84
C GLU A 49 15.46 -18.65 5.88
N VAL A 50 15.65 -18.00 7.05
CA VAL A 50 15.20 -16.63 7.24
C VAL A 50 16.37 -15.73 7.62
N THR A 51 16.55 -14.68 6.83
CA THR A 51 17.43 -13.54 7.15
C THR A 51 16.60 -12.29 7.38
N SER A 52 17.18 -11.25 7.97
CA SER A 52 16.40 -10.05 8.27
C SER A 52 17.24 -8.77 8.34
N THR A 53 16.63 -7.66 7.89
CA THR A 53 17.16 -6.30 8.03
C THR A 53 16.11 -5.40 8.69
N GLY A 54 16.54 -4.54 9.61
CA GLY A 54 15.66 -3.57 10.28
C GLY A 54 15.81 -2.19 9.65
N ILE A 55 14.73 -1.65 9.09
CA ILE A 55 14.67 -0.29 8.53
C ILE A 55 14.20 0.70 9.59
N SER A 56 13.11 0.41 10.28
CA SER A 56 12.49 1.30 11.25
C SER A 56 12.00 0.53 12.48
N ARG A 57 11.72 1.27 13.57
CA ARG A 57 11.11 0.76 14.80
C ARG A 57 10.05 1.73 15.30
N LEU A 58 9.11 2.07 14.42
CA LEU A 58 8.07 3.07 14.70
C LEU A 58 6.69 2.47 14.49
N GLY A 59 5.69 3.13 15.02
CA GLY A 59 4.30 2.93 14.61
C GLY A 59 4.10 3.46 13.19
N SER A 60 3.30 2.78 12.38
CA SER A 60 3.16 3.15 10.96
C SER A 60 2.50 4.52 10.71
N SER A 61 1.87 5.11 11.71
CA SER A 61 1.40 6.51 11.63
C SER A 61 2.52 7.55 11.71
N SER A 62 3.73 7.12 12.06
CA SER A 62 4.92 7.97 12.18
C SER A 62 5.93 7.71 11.07
N LEU A 63 5.60 6.85 10.10
CA LEU A 63 6.45 6.59 8.95
C LEU A 63 6.34 7.73 7.94
N THR A 64 7.43 7.95 7.22
CA THR A 64 7.57 8.99 6.19
C THR A 64 7.99 8.35 4.86
N PRO A 65 7.97 9.08 3.73
CA PRO A 65 8.41 8.56 2.43
C PRO A 65 9.82 7.97 2.44
N GLU A 66 10.74 8.47 3.26
CA GLU A 66 12.10 7.95 3.38
C GLU A 66 12.12 6.46 3.78
N VAL A 67 11.19 6.03 4.65
CA VAL A 67 11.09 4.60 5.02
C VAL A 67 10.62 3.74 3.85
N TRP A 68 9.82 4.28 2.92
CA TRP A 68 9.46 3.57 1.69
C TRP A 68 10.67 3.39 0.77
N TYR A 69 11.47 4.45 0.60
CA TYR A 69 12.70 4.42 -0.20
C TYR A 69 13.72 3.44 0.40
N GLU A 70 13.98 3.51 1.70
CA GLU A 70 14.88 2.57 2.39
C GLU A 70 14.39 1.11 2.28
N THR A 71 13.06 0.89 2.35
CA THR A 71 12.47 -0.44 2.18
C THR A 71 12.63 -0.95 0.74
N TYR A 72 12.41 -0.09 -0.24
CA TYR A 72 12.64 -0.37 -1.65
C TYR A 72 14.11 -0.71 -1.91
N GLU A 73 15.02 0.13 -1.45
CA GLU A 73 16.48 -0.05 -1.63
C GLU A 73 16.94 -1.38 -1.05
N GLU A 74 16.55 -1.72 0.17
CA GLU A 74 16.92 -2.99 0.80
C GLU A 74 16.41 -4.18 -0.02
N ILE A 75 15.15 -4.17 -0.45
CA ILE A 75 14.60 -5.23 -1.30
C ILE A 75 15.41 -5.35 -2.60
N MET A 76 15.71 -4.24 -3.28
CA MET A 76 16.41 -4.26 -4.55
C MET A 76 17.89 -4.65 -4.41
N ILE A 77 18.56 -4.26 -3.31
CA ILE A 77 19.93 -4.71 -3.00
C ILE A 77 19.96 -6.22 -2.83
N GLN A 78 19.05 -6.78 -2.04
CA GLN A 78 19.00 -8.22 -1.80
C GLN A 78 18.57 -9.00 -3.05
N ALA A 79 17.59 -8.50 -3.80
CA ALA A 79 17.12 -9.13 -5.04
C ALA A 79 18.21 -9.19 -6.14
N ASN A 80 19.14 -8.23 -6.14
CA ASN A 80 20.25 -8.16 -7.10
C ASN A 80 21.59 -8.70 -6.53
N SER A 81 21.57 -9.33 -5.36
CA SER A 81 22.78 -9.92 -4.76
C SER A 81 23.26 -11.17 -5.53
N GLU A 82 24.46 -11.66 -5.22
CA GLU A 82 24.98 -12.91 -5.83
C GLU A 82 24.14 -14.15 -5.43
N ASP A 83 23.49 -14.12 -4.27
CA ASP A 83 22.62 -15.18 -3.74
C ASP A 83 21.30 -14.56 -3.27
N PRO A 84 20.39 -14.24 -4.21
CA PRO A 84 19.15 -13.56 -3.85
C PRO A 84 18.21 -14.48 -3.06
N PRO A 85 17.37 -13.92 -2.17
CA PRO A 85 16.34 -14.72 -1.52
C PRO A 85 15.28 -15.16 -2.54
N ASP A 86 14.53 -16.23 -2.22
CA ASP A 86 13.37 -16.67 -3.00
C ASP A 86 12.16 -15.76 -2.84
N GLY A 87 12.15 -14.90 -1.82
CA GLY A 87 11.08 -13.92 -1.59
C GLY A 87 11.32 -13.04 -0.37
N PHE A 88 10.48 -12.02 -0.24
CA PHE A 88 10.58 -11.00 0.78
C PHE A 88 9.33 -10.91 1.65
N VAL A 89 9.52 -10.62 2.93
CA VAL A 89 8.44 -10.25 3.86
C VAL A 89 8.74 -8.87 4.44
N VAL A 90 7.81 -7.95 4.30
CA VAL A 90 7.87 -6.63 4.95
C VAL A 90 6.96 -6.65 6.18
N THR A 91 7.53 -6.65 7.40
CA THR A 91 6.73 -6.50 8.62
C THR A 91 6.42 -5.04 8.85
N HIS A 92 5.15 -4.73 9.09
CA HIS A 92 4.66 -3.36 9.06
C HIS A 92 3.66 -3.06 10.18
N GLY A 93 3.47 -1.77 10.47
CA GLY A 93 2.36 -1.33 11.30
C GLY A 93 1.04 -1.28 10.52
N SER A 94 -0.03 -1.64 11.18
CA SER A 94 -1.33 -1.91 10.54
C SER A 94 -2.04 -0.69 9.91
N ASN A 95 -1.66 0.56 10.28
CA ASN A 95 -2.41 1.73 9.82
C ASN A 95 -2.11 2.10 8.36
N THR A 96 -0.87 1.93 7.91
CA THR A 96 -0.43 2.31 6.56
C THR A 96 0.19 1.15 5.77
N SER A 97 0.00 -0.10 6.25
CA SER A 97 0.51 -1.29 5.55
C SER A 97 -0.03 -1.46 4.13
N GLU A 98 -1.27 -1.07 3.88
CA GLU A 98 -1.88 -1.09 2.55
C GLU A 98 -1.29 -0.05 1.59
N GLU A 99 -0.84 1.09 2.14
CA GLU A 99 -0.19 2.15 1.39
C GLU A 99 1.23 1.73 0.99
N THR A 100 2.02 1.25 1.95
CA THR A 100 3.36 0.70 1.67
C THR A 100 3.31 -0.47 0.69
N ALA A 101 2.35 -1.39 0.85
CA ALA A 101 2.19 -2.51 -0.08
C ALA A 101 1.90 -2.03 -1.51
N TYR A 102 1.07 -0.99 -1.67
CA TYR A 102 0.75 -0.45 -2.98
C TYR A 102 1.91 0.34 -3.59
N PHE A 103 2.62 1.14 -2.79
CA PHE A 103 3.84 1.81 -3.23
C PHE A 103 4.87 0.80 -3.77
N LEU A 104 5.18 -0.24 -3.01
CA LEU A 104 6.12 -1.29 -3.43
C LEU A 104 5.64 -2.03 -4.69
N ASN A 105 4.33 -2.25 -4.82
CA ASN A 105 3.75 -2.86 -6.04
C ASN A 105 3.97 -2.02 -7.29
N LEU A 106 4.02 -0.71 -7.14
CA LEU A 106 4.19 0.21 -8.27
C LEU A 106 5.66 0.48 -8.60
N THR A 107 6.57 0.28 -7.67
CA THR A 107 7.96 0.74 -7.82
C THR A 107 9.00 -0.36 -7.94
N LEU A 108 8.78 -1.54 -7.34
CA LEU A 108 9.76 -2.62 -7.34
C LEU A 108 10.04 -3.14 -8.76
N LYS A 109 11.30 -3.49 -9.02
CA LYS A 109 11.79 -4.02 -10.30
C LYS A 109 12.24 -5.48 -10.15
N THR A 110 11.41 -6.31 -9.51
CA THR A 110 11.67 -7.74 -9.31
C THR A 110 10.40 -8.56 -9.43
N GLU A 111 10.50 -9.77 -9.98
CA GLU A 111 9.43 -10.77 -10.01
C GLU A 111 9.35 -11.61 -8.72
N LEU A 112 10.35 -11.46 -7.83
CA LEU A 112 10.36 -12.21 -6.58
C LEU A 112 9.15 -11.84 -5.72
N PRO A 113 8.57 -12.82 -5.00
CA PRO A 113 7.44 -12.56 -4.11
C PRO A 113 7.76 -11.51 -3.06
N VAL A 114 6.94 -10.47 -2.95
CA VAL A 114 7.01 -9.48 -1.88
C VAL A 114 5.70 -9.46 -1.11
N VAL A 115 5.78 -9.75 0.18
CA VAL A 115 4.61 -9.92 1.06
C VAL A 115 4.69 -8.95 2.23
N VAL A 116 3.75 -8.02 2.30
CA VAL A 116 3.58 -7.14 3.46
C VAL A 116 2.68 -7.83 4.49
N THR A 117 3.04 -7.76 5.77
CA THR A 117 2.22 -8.29 6.85
C THR A 117 2.20 -7.36 8.05
N ALA A 118 1.13 -7.42 8.81
CA ALA A 118 0.92 -6.61 10.00
C ALA A 118 0.08 -7.36 11.05
N ALA A 119 -0.03 -6.80 12.24
CA ALA A 119 -0.88 -7.36 13.30
C ALA A 119 -1.83 -6.31 13.88
N GLN A 120 -3.00 -6.75 14.32
CA GLN A 120 -3.97 -5.94 15.06
C GLN A 120 -3.73 -5.98 16.56
N ARG A 121 -3.15 -7.05 17.06
CA ARG A 121 -2.89 -7.28 18.47
C ARG A 121 -1.39 -7.47 18.68
N GLY A 122 -0.84 -6.73 19.64
CA GLY A 122 0.58 -6.83 19.98
C GLY A 122 0.98 -8.26 20.32
N ILE A 123 2.26 -8.56 20.17
CA ILE A 123 2.83 -9.90 20.29
C ILE A 123 2.51 -10.56 21.64
N ASN A 124 2.46 -9.75 22.73
CA ASN A 124 2.16 -10.21 24.09
C ASN A 124 0.65 -10.20 24.44
N ALA A 125 -0.21 -9.79 23.51
CA ALA A 125 -1.65 -9.73 23.76
C ALA A 125 -2.30 -11.11 23.69
N THR A 126 -3.31 -11.35 24.53
CA THR A 126 -4.14 -12.54 24.43
C THR A 126 -4.81 -12.62 23.04
N GLY A 127 -4.56 -13.70 22.32
CA GLY A 127 -5.05 -13.88 20.96
C GLY A 127 -4.33 -12.99 19.96
N SER A 128 -3.03 -12.71 20.17
CA SER A 128 -2.16 -12.06 19.18
C SER A 128 -2.27 -12.77 17.82
N ASP A 129 -2.38 -11.97 16.78
CA ASP A 129 -2.37 -12.41 15.39
C ASP A 129 -1.00 -12.26 14.72
N GLY A 130 -0.03 -11.64 15.42
CA GLY A 130 1.26 -11.26 14.85
C GLY A 130 2.09 -12.45 14.36
N PHE A 131 2.33 -13.44 15.21
CA PHE A 131 3.13 -14.61 14.85
C PHE A 131 2.49 -15.42 13.73
N LYS A 132 1.18 -15.58 13.78
CA LYS A 132 0.45 -16.33 12.74
C LYS A 132 0.54 -15.61 11.39
N ASN A 133 0.33 -14.30 11.39
CA ASN A 133 0.42 -13.49 10.17
C ASN A 133 1.84 -13.50 9.59
N LEU A 134 2.87 -13.40 10.44
CA LEU A 134 4.26 -13.49 10.00
C LEU A 134 4.60 -14.86 9.40
N PHE A 135 4.18 -15.93 10.05
CA PHE A 135 4.38 -17.29 9.55
C PHE A 135 3.73 -17.52 8.18
N ASP A 136 2.50 -17.04 8.00
CA ASP A 136 1.79 -17.14 6.72
C ASP A 136 2.44 -16.25 5.63
N ALA A 137 2.95 -15.08 6.01
CA ALA A 137 3.68 -14.22 5.09
C ALA A 137 4.97 -14.90 4.61
N VAL A 138 5.75 -15.52 5.52
CA VAL A 138 6.97 -16.27 5.15
C VAL A 138 6.62 -17.47 4.27
N ARG A 139 5.58 -18.24 4.59
CA ARG A 139 5.12 -19.35 3.75
C ARG A 139 4.68 -18.88 2.36
N THR A 140 4.05 -17.72 2.28
CA THR A 140 3.61 -17.15 1.00
C THR A 140 4.79 -16.66 0.18
N ALA A 141 5.74 -15.96 0.80
CA ALA A 141 6.97 -15.50 0.14
C ALA A 141 7.87 -16.67 -0.32
N ALA A 142 7.87 -17.76 0.42
CA ALA A 142 8.59 -19.00 0.08
C ALA A 142 7.92 -19.82 -1.03
N SER A 143 6.70 -19.47 -1.44
CA SER A 143 5.95 -20.22 -2.46
C SER A 143 6.33 -19.79 -3.87
N PRO A 144 6.80 -20.71 -4.75
CA PRO A 144 7.06 -20.37 -6.15
C PRO A 144 5.83 -19.82 -6.88
N ASP A 145 4.62 -20.22 -6.45
CA ASP A 145 3.36 -19.74 -7.06
C ASP A 145 3.07 -18.27 -6.72
N ALA A 146 3.83 -17.66 -5.82
CA ALA A 146 3.68 -16.26 -5.43
C ALA A 146 4.47 -15.28 -6.34
N ALA A 147 5.43 -15.79 -7.13
CA ALA A 147 6.23 -14.99 -8.05
C ALA A 147 5.35 -14.34 -9.15
N GLY A 148 5.70 -13.11 -9.56
CA GLY A 148 5.01 -12.38 -10.62
C GLY A 148 3.57 -11.97 -10.26
N ARG A 149 3.20 -11.92 -8.98
CA ARG A 149 1.85 -11.51 -8.52
C ARG A 149 1.80 -10.09 -7.97
N GLY A 150 2.88 -9.33 -8.17
CA GLY A 150 3.04 -8.03 -7.52
C GLY A 150 3.19 -8.14 -5.99
N THR A 151 3.10 -7.02 -5.31
CA THR A 151 3.16 -7.00 -3.85
C THR A 151 1.83 -7.43 -3.25
N MET A 152 1.89 -8.35 -2.30
CA MET A 152 0.72 -8.91 -1.61
C MET A 152 0.68 -8.43 -0.16
N LEU A 153 -0.51 -8.44 0.43
CA LEU A 153 -0.70 -8.28 1.87
C LEU A 153 -1.32 -9.56 2.44
N VAL A 154 -0.66 -10.15 3.43
CA VAL A 154 -1.08 -11.43 4.04
C VAL A 154 -1.37 -11.23 5.52
N THR A 155 -2.61 -11.48 5.91
CA THR A 155 -3.09 -11.46 7.29
C THR A 155 -4.30 -12.37 7.43
N ASN A 156 -4.53 -12.91 8.62
CA ASN A 156 -5.74 -13.69 8.95
C ASN A 156 -6.04 -14.81 7.95
N ASP A 157 -5.01 -15.57 7.55
CA ASP A 157 -5.06 -16.65 6.55
C ASP A 157 -5.39 -16.22 5.10
N GLU A 158 -5.55 -14.94 4.85
CA GLU A 158 -5.96 -14.39 3.55
C GLU A 158 -4.79 -13.71 2.84
N ILE A 159 -4.69 -13.96 1.53
CA ILE A 159 -3.72 -13.33 0.64
C ILE A 159 -4.47 -12.33 -0.22
N HIS A 160 -4.08 -11.07 -0.12
CA HIS A 160 -4.68 -9.97 -0.84
C HIS A 160 -3.67 -9.33 -1.79
N HIS A 161 -4.13 -8.85 -2.94
CA HIS A 161 -3.32 -7.98 -3.79
C HIS A 161 -3.29 -6.55 -3.21
N SER A 162 -2.13 -5.91 -3.24
CA SER A 162 -1.92 -4.58 -2.65
C SER A 162 -2.84 -3.49 -3.22
N ARG A 163 -3.21 -3.57 -4.49
CA ARG A 163 -4.08 -2.59 -5.14
C ARG A 163 -5.47 -2.51 -4.49
N ASP A 164 -6.07 -3.66 -4.16
CA ASP A 164 -7.48 -3.71 -3.72
C ASP A 164 -7.65 -3.81 -2.20
N VAL A 165 -6.65 -4.34 -1.49
CA VAL A 165 -6.76 -4.52 -0.04
C VAL A 165 -6.84 -3.20 0.70
N SER A 166 -7.73 -3.11 1.68
CA SER A 166 -7.78 -1.96 2.60
C SER A 166 -8.11 -2.40 4.02
N LYS A 167 -7.55 -1.68 4.99
CA LYS A 167 -7.88 -1.85 6.40
C LYS A 167 -9.23 -1.21 6.71
N LEU A 168 -10.26 -2.03 6.85
CA LEU A 168 -11.65 -1.57 7.04
C LEU A 168 -12.13 -1.65 8.48
N ALA A 169 -11.35 -2.22 9.39
CA ALA A 169 -11.70 -2.31 10.80
C ALA A 169 -10.51 -2.03 11.72
N SER A 170 -10.80 -1.57 12.93
CA SER A 170 -9.80 -1.43 14.00
C SER A 170 -9.81 -2.66 14.91
N LYS A 171 -8.63 -3.12 15.32
CA LYS A 171 -8.40 -4.15 16.37
C LYS A 171 -9.03 -5.54 16.12
N ARG A 172 -9.60 -5.79 14.95
CA ARG A 172 -10.07 -7.12 14.54
C ARG A 172 -8.99 -7.78 13.67
N PRO A 173 -8.67 -9.08 13.85
CA PRO A 173 -7.71 -9.77 12.98
C PRO A 173 -8.12 -9.76 11.50
N ASP A 174 -9.42 -9.85 11.20
CA ASP A 174 -10.02 -9.76 9.87
C ASP A 174 -10.21 -8.31 9.37
N ALA A 175 -9.29 -7.42 9.72
CA ALA A 175 -9.43 -5.99 9.43
C ALA A 175 -9.20 -5.64 7.96
N TRP A 176 -8.37 -6.39 7.25
CA TRP A 176 -8.06 -6.15 5.85
C TRP A 176 -9.00 -6.91 4.93
N GLN A 177 -9.50 -6.22 3.94
CA GLN A 177 -10.44 -6.78 2.97
C GLN A 177 -10.20 -6.16 1.59
N SER A 178 -10.31 -6.99 0.56
CA SER A 178 -10.35 -6.56 -0.84
C SER A 178 -11.81 -6.43 -1.26
N SER A 179 -12.36 -5.20 -1.12
CA SER A 179 -13.80 -4.98 -1.19
C SER A 179 -14.39 -5.24 -2.57
N ASN A 180 -13.75 -4.75 -3.65
CA ASN A 180 -14.30 -4.87 -4.99
C ASN A 180 -14.06 -6.26 -5.60
N PHE A 181 -12.88 -6.83 -5.40
CA PHE A 181 -12.47 -8.03 -6.13
C PHE A 181 -12.23 -9.25 -5.23
N GLY A 182 -12.11 -9.08 -3.91
CA GLY A 182 -11.86 -10.14 -2.95
C GLY A 182 -10.39 -10.58 -2.90
N LYS A 183 -10.05 -11.43 -1.95
CA LYS A 183 -8.71 -12.01 -1.80
C LYS A 183 -8.29 -12.81 -3.03
N ILE A 184 -6.99 -12.89 -3.27
CA ILE A 184 -6.42 -13.63 -4.40
C ILE A 184 -6.01 -15.06 -4.03
N GLY A 185 -5.84 -15.36 -2.74
CA GLY A 185 -5.42 -16.67 -2.26
C GLY A 185 -5.64 -16.87 -0.77
N LEU A 186 -5.23 -18.03 -0.28
CA LEU A 186 -5.30 -18.42 1.13
C LEU A 186 -3.97 -19.03 1.60
N ALA A 187 -3.61 -18.70 2.84
CA ALA A 187 -2.51 -19.30 3.59
C ALA A 187 -3.06 -20.19 4.73
N THR A 188 -4.01 -21.06 4.42
CA THR A 188 -4.69 -21.93 5.40
C THR A 188 -3.68 -22.79 6.17
N PRO A 189 -3.79 -22.90 7.52
CA PRO A 189 -2.92 -23.73 8.32
C PRO A 189 -2.94 -25.21 7.87
N GLY A 190 -1.75 -25.80 7.75
CA GLY A 190 -1.61 -27.20 7.37
C GLY A 190 -1.96 -27.52 5.91
N GLN A 191 -2.23 -26.51 5.10
CA GLN A 191 -2.48 -26.64 3.66
C GLN A 191 -1.38 -25.91 2.86
N PRO A 192 -1.12 -26.28 1.60
CA PRO A 192 -0.28 -25.48 0.71
C PRO A 192 -0.85 -24.07 0.53
N ILE A 193 0.03 -23.12 0.23
CA ILE A 193 -0.38 -21.80 -0.24
C ILE A 193 -1.19 -21.98 -1.52
N THR A 194 -2.35 -21.35 -1.61
CA THR A 194 -3.26 -21.56 -2.73
C THR A 194 -3.71 -20.22 -3.29
N PHE A 195 -3.50 -20.01 -4.59
CA PHE A 195 -4.01 -18.87 -5.33
C PHE A 195 -5.20 -19.30 -6.20
N TYR A 196 -6.26 -18.50 -6.18
CA TYR A 196 -7.50 -18.77 -6.92
C TYR A 196 -7.65 -17.90 -8.16
N ARG A 197 -6.90 -16.81 -8.22
CA ARG A 197 -6.96 -15.85 -9.33
C ARG A 197 -5.70 -14.98 -9.41
N SER A 198 -5.48 -14.41 -10.58
CA SER A 198 -4.55 -13.30 -10.81
C SER A 198 -5.29 -11.96 -10.79
N VAL A 199 -4.54 -10.88 -10.76
CA VAL A 199 -5.04 -9.52 -10.91
C VAL A 199 -4.73 -9.07 -12.34
N ASP A 200 -5.72 -8.56 -13.02
CA ASP A 200 -5.61 -8.07 -14.40
C ASP A 200 -5.26 -6.57 -14.36
N ARG A 201 -4.08 -6.27 -13.87
CA ARG A 201 -3.49 -4.92 -13.78
C ARG A 201 -1.97 -5.06 -13.86
N THR A 202 -1.31 -4.06 -14.42
CA THR A 202 0.15 -4.01 -14.44
C THR A 202 0.70 -3.85 -13.01
N THR A 203 1.66 -4.68 -12.67
CA THR A 203 2.30 -4.72 -11.35
C THR A 203 3.82 -4.78 -11.51
N ALA A 204 4.56 -4.63 -10.42
CA ALA A 204 5.99 -4.91 -10.43
C ALA A 204 6.29 -6.27 -11.10
N PRO A 205 7.35 -6.38 -11.95
CA PRO A 205 8.33 -5.33 -12.27
C PRO A 205 7.95 -4.43 -13.46
N ASP A 206 6.79 -4.65 -14.09
CA ASP A 206 6.45 -4.12 -15.41
C ASP A 206 5.89 -2.68 -15.39
N THR A 207 5.81 -2.06 -14.22
CA THR A 207 5.37 -0.67 -14.06
C THR A 207 6.40 0.31 -14.62
N VAL A 208 5.97 1.50 -15.04
CA VAL A 208 6.87 2.54 -15.56
C VAL A 208 7.65 3.27 -14.47
N PHE A 209 7.11 3.31 -13.24
CA PHE A 209 7.65 4.13 -12.16
C PHE A 209 9.03 3.64 -11.68
N ASP A 210 10.03 4.52 -11.74
CA ASP A 210 11.38 4.27 -11.23
C ASP A 210 11.78 5.36 -10.24
N ILE A 211 11.70 5.02 -8.93
CA ILE A 211 12.01 5.97 -7.87
C ILE A 211 13.52 6.22 -7.67
N VAL A 212 14.39 5.48 -8.34
CA VAL A 212 15.84 5.71 -8.27
C VAL A 212 16.22 7.06 -8.88
N GLU A 213 15.48 7.48 -9.91
CA GLU A 213 15.69 8.76 -10.59
C GLU A 213 15.02 9.96 -9.86
N THR A 214 14.17 9.69 -8.87
CA THR A 214 13.44 10.71 -8.12
C THR A 214 13.94 10.76 -6.68
N PRO A 215 14.71 11.78 -6.26
CA PRO A 215 15.08 11.97 -4.86
C PRO A 215 13.83 12.05 -3.97
N VAL A 216 13.91 11.51 -2.75
CA VAL A 216 12.77 11.48 -1.83
C VAL A 216 12.22 12.87 -1.49
N GLU A 217 13.09 13.88 -1.48
CA GLU A 217 12.74 15.30 -1.25
C GLU A 217 11.95 15.91 -2.41
N GLU A 218 12.03 15.33 -3.60
CA GLU A 218 11.31 15.76 -4.81
C GLU A 218 10.04 14.92 -5.04
N PHE A 219 9.82 13.87 -4.24
CA PHE A 219 8.63 13.05 -4.34
C PHE A 219 7.40 13.78 -3.80
N PRO A 220 6.41 14.13 -4.64
CA PRO A 220 5.38 15.12 -4.29
C PRO A 220 4.29 14.59 -3.36
N LEU A 221 4.48 13.43 -2.71
CA LEU A 221 3.45 12.79 -1.90
C LEU A 221 2.88 13.72 -0.81
N THR A 222 3.73 14.52 -0.15
CA THR A 222 3.30 15.42 0.93
C THR A 222 2.44 16.58 0.45
N ASP A 223 2.59 16.97 -0.82
CA ASP A 223 1.91 18.11 -1.43
C ASP A 223 0.63 17.70 -2.17
N ILE A 224 0.30 16.41 -2.13
CA ILE A 224 -0.98 15.89 -2.61
C ILE A 224 -1.92 15.69 -1.43
N HIS A 225 -3.05 16.38 -1.45
CA HIS A 225 -3.99 16.42 -0.34
C HIS A 225 -5.24 15.61 -0.62
N ILE A 226 -5.75 14.93 0.42
CA ILE A 226 -7.04 14.22 0.36
C ILE A 226 -8.10 15.12 0.99
N VAL A 227 -9.11 15.50 0.22
CA VAL A 227 -10.28 16.25 0.70
C VAL A 227 -11.51 15.35 0.75
N TYR A 228 -12.30 15.49 1.81
CA TYR A 228 -13.45 14.62 2.05
C TYR A 228 -14.75 15.32 1.72
N ALA A 229 -15.57 14.76 0.82
CA ALA A 229 -16.86 15.33 0.48
C ALA A 229 -17.88 15.11 1.60
N SER A 230 -18.50 16.18 2.06
CA SER A 230 -19.54 16.16 3.09
C SER A 230 -20.71 17.07 2.72
N MET A 231 -21.86 16.86 3.37
CA MET A 231 -23.05 17.68 3.13
C MET A 231 -22.79 19.13 3.55
N GLY A 232 -23.02 20.06 2.62
CA GLY A 232 -22.88 21.49 2.89
C GLY A 232 -21.44 22.00 2.85
N ASP A 233 -20.50 21.23 2.33
CA ASP A 233 -19.11 21.65 2.15
C ASP A 233 -19.04 22.79 1.13
N THR A 234 -18.43 23.91 1.54
CA THR A 234 -18.30 25.14 0.75
C THR A 234 -17.04 25.19 -0.11
N GLY A 235 -16.16 24.19 -0.02
CA GLY A 235 -14.88 24.16 -0.70
C GLY A 235 -13.76 24.94 -0.02
N ALA A 236 -13.99 25.49 1.17
CA ALA A 236 -12.98 26.30 1.87
C ALA A 236 -11.65 25.56 2.12
N MET A 237 -11.68 24.23 2.32
CA MET A 237 -10.45 23.44 2.44
C MET A 237 -9.70 23.34 1.11
N VAL A 238 -10.42 23.17 0.01
CA VAL A 238 -9.83 23.14 -1.34
C VAL A 238 -9.17 24.48 -1.64
N ASP A 239 -9.90 25.59 -1.44
CA ASP A 239 -9.36 26.94 -1.66
C ASP A 239 -8.12 27.22 -0.79
N ALA A 240 -8.06 26.65 0.43
CA ALA A 240 -6.94 26.90 1.35
C ALA A 240 -5.66 26.13 0.97
N ILE A 241 -5.75 25.04 0.21
CA ILE A 241 -4.60 24.21 -0.16
C ILE A 241 -4.19 24.40 -1.63
N ALA A 242 -5.05 24.94 -2.47
CA ALA A 242 -4.86 24.94 -3.92
C ALA A 242 -3.57 25.65 -4.38
N ASP A 243 -3.14 26.71 -3.69
CA ASP A 243 -1.95 27.48 -4.11
C ASP A 243 -0.63 26.68 -3.95
N ASP A 244 -0.60 25.70 -3.03
CA ASP A 244 0.60 24.93 -2.69
C ASP A 244 0.48 23.44 -3.06
N ALA A 245 -0.70 22.98 -3.53
CA ALA A 245 -0.94 21.58 -3.82
C ALA A 245 -0.32 21.15 -5.15
N ALA A 246 0.44 20.04 -5.15
CA ALA A 246 0.83 19.32 -6.36
C ALA A 246 -0.34 18.54 -6.98
N GLY A 247 -1.36 18.21 -6.18
CA GLY A 247 -2.56 17.52 -6.62
C GLY A 247 -3.60 17.38 -5.51
N ILE A 248 -4.84 17.12 -5.89
CA ILE A 248 -5.95 16.95 -4.95
C ILE A 248 -6.66 15.61 -5.23
N VAL A 249 -6.81 14.79 -4.20
CA VAL A 249 -7.61 13.56 -4.25
C VAL A 249 -8.89 13.77 -3.47
N VAL A 250 -10.02 13.56 -4.11
CA VAL A 250 -11.33 13.75 -3.49
C VAL A 250 -11.88 12.41 -3.01
N ALA A 251 -12.09 12.26 -1.71
CA ALA A 251 -12.92 11.21 -1.13
C ALA A 251 -14.39 11.60 -1.33
N GLY A 252 -14.89 11.43 -2.55
CA GLY A 252 -16.19 11.87 -3.02
C GLY A 252 -17.36 11.04 -2.49
N PHE A 253 -18.58 11.46 -2.77
CA PHE A 253 -19.78 10.67 -2.48
C PHE A 253 -19.74 9.32 -3.20
N LEU A 254 -20.55 8.36 -2.76
CA LEU A 254 -20.53 6.98 -3.30
C LEU A 254 -20.75 6.89 -4.81
N THR A 255 -21.43 7.87 -5.38
CA THR A 255 -21.71 7.96 -6.82
C THR A 255 -20.63 8.71 -7.61
N GLY A 256 -19.54 9.10 -6.95
CA GLY A 256 -18.57 10.07 -7.44
C GLY A 256 -19.14 11.50 -7.34
N GLY A 257 -18.26 12.44 -7.12
CA GLY A 257 -18.62 13.84 -7.05
C GLY A 257 -18.39 14.47 -5.68
N ALA A 258 -18.22 15.78 -5.73
CA ALA A 258 -18.02 16.65 -4.59
C ALA A 258 -19.34 17.27 -4.11
N ALA A 259 -19.32 17.99 -3.00
CA ALA A 259 -20.50 18.69 -2.52
C ALA A 259 -20.81 19.91 -3.40
N SER A 260 -22.09 20.05 -3.78
CA SER A 260 -22.60 21.14 -4.63
C SER A 260 -23.85 21.78 -4.00
N PRO A 261 -23.76 22.44 -2.81
CA PRO A 261 -24.87 23.19 -2.25
C PRO A 261 -25.15 24.45 -3.10
N ALA A 262 -26.32 25.07 -2.89
CA ALA A 262 -26.59 26.38 -3.46
C ALA A 262 -25.67 27.43 -2.81
N GLY A 263 -24.85 28.11 -3.60
CA GLY A 263 -23.81 29.04 -3.15
C GLY A 263 -22.41 28.45 -3.25
N PRO A 264 -21.43 28.93 -2.49
CA PRO A 264 -20.07 28.37 -2.52
C PRO A 264 -20.08 26.88 -2.26
N SER A 265 -19.34 26.13 -3.08
CA SER A 265 -19.37 24.66 -3.03
C SER A 265 -17.97 24.07 -3.18
N GLN A 266 -17.82 22.83 -2.71
CA GLN A 266 -16.59 22.06 -2.92
C GLN A 266 -16.36 21.79 -4.42
N SER A 267 -17.44 21.56 -5.19
CA SER A 267 -17.35 21.37 -6.64
C SER A 267 -16.75 22.60 -7.34
N ASP A 268 -17.27 23.80 -7.04
CA ASP A 268 -16.76 25.03 -7.65
C ASP A 268 -15.30 25.31 -7.25
N ALA A 269 -14.89 24.94 -6.03
CA ALA A 269 -13.51 25.07 -5.60
C ALA A 269 -12.57 24.11 -6.34
N LEU A 270 -13.01 22.89 -6.59
CA LEU A 270 -12.25 21.90 -7.38
C LEU A 270 -12.16 22.30 -8.86
N GLU A 271 -13.23 22.90 -9.42
CA GLU A 271 -13.17 23.47 -10.77
C GLU A 271 -12.12 24.58 -10.87
N ARG A 272 -12.07 25.48 -9.90
CA ARG A 272 -11.03 26.52 -9.84
C ARG A 272 -9.62 25.93 -9.69
N ALA A 273 -9.44 24.87 -8.90
CA ALA A 273 -8.16 24.17 -8.80
C ALA A 273 -7.74 23.58 -10.15
N ALA A 274 -8.67 22.94 -10.87
CA ALA A 274 -8.43 22.41 -12.19
C ALA A 274 -8.15 23.51 -13.24
N GLU A 275 -8.79 24.68 -13.15
CA GLU A 275 -8.48 25.86 -13.98
C GLU A 275 -7.05 26.39 -13.76
N ASN A 276 -6.48 26.13 -12.58
CA ASN A 276 -5.09 26.43 -12.23
C ASN A 276 -4.13 25.25 -12.49
N GLU A 277 -4.55 24.31 -13.34
CA GLU A 277 -3.75 23.14 -13.78
C GLU A 277 -3.38 22.16 -12.65
N ILE A 278 -4.12 22.16 -11.54
CA ILE A 278 -3.93 21.20 -10.45
C ILE A 278 -4.72 19.92 -10.77
N PRO A 279 -4.09 18.74 -10.88
CA PRO A 279 -4.79 17.50 -11.13
C PRO A 279 -5.71 17.14 -9.96
N VAL A 280 -6.97 16.81 -10.29
CA VAL A 280 -8.02 16.47 -9.34
C VAL A 280 -8.46 15.03 -9.57
N VAL A 281 -8.11 14.12 -8.65
CA VAL A 281 -8.50 12.72 -8.72
C VAL A 281 -9.76 12.47 -7.92
N MET A 282 -10.79 11.96 -8.59
CA MET A 282 -12.08 11.63 -7.98
C MET A 282 -12.15 10.17 -7.56
N CYS A 283 -12.23 9.91 -6.27
CA CYS A 283 -12.43 8.59 -5.68
C CYS A 283 -13.77 8.52 -4.94
N THR A 284 -14.24 7.32 -4.63
CA THR A 284 -15.34 7.14 -3.67
C THR A 284 -14.83 7.12 -2.24
N ARG A 285 -15.54 7.74 -1.30
CA ARG A 285 -15.30 7.59 0.15
C ARG A 285 -15.82 6.25 0.70
N GLY A 286 -16.57 5.51 -0.11
CA GLY A 286 -17.11 4.19 0.23
C GLY A 286 -16.07 3.08 0.09
N SER A 287 -16.38 1.90 0.60
CA SER A 287 -15.52 0.72 0.48
C SER A 287 -15.70 -0.01 -0.85
N TYR A 288 -16.77 0.26 -1.58
CA TYR A 288 -17.13 -0.36 -2.85
C TYR A 288 -17.41 0.71 -3.90
N GLY A 289 -17.19 0.37 -5.14
CA GLY A 289 -17.49 1.20 -6.31
C GLY A 289 -16.26 1.68 -7.05
N SER A 290 -16.49 2.30 -8.19
CA SER A 290 -15.47 2.89 -9.05
C SER A 290 -15.91 4.25 -9.56
N ILE A 291 -14.94 5.11 -9.82
CA ILE A 291 -15.13 6.40 -10.48
C ILE A 291 -14.27 6.39 -11.74
N GLY A 292 -14.87 6.08 -12.87
CA GLY A 292 -14.16 6.06 -14.15
C GLY A 292 -14.04 7.44 -14.80
N ARG A 293 -13.27 7.48 -15.87
CA ARG A 293 -12.99 8.68 -16.69
C ARG A 293 -14.26 9.45 -17.08
N GLU A 294 -15.32 8.77 -17.43
CA GLU A 294 -16.59 9.37 -17.89
C GLU A 294 -17.30 10.22 -16.80
N ARG A 295 -16.89 10.07 -15.54
CA ARG A 295 -17.45 10.85 -14.42
C ARG A 295 -16.76 12.17 -14.18
N VAL A 296 -15.61 12.39 -14.80
CA VAL A 296 -14.74 13.55 -14.55
C VAL A 296 -14.44 14.37 -15.81
N THR A 297 -15.05 14.02 -16.94
CA THR A 297 -14.87 14.72 -18.23
C THR A 297 -15.32 16.17 -18.23
N ASP A 298 -16.14 16.58 -17.27
CA ASP A 298 -16.66 17.94 -17.17
C ASP A 298 -15.69 18.90 -16.46
N TYR A 299 -14.57 18.39 -15.88
CA TYR A 299 -13.59 19.26 -15.26
C TYR A 299 -12.80 20.09 -16.30
N PRO A 300 -12.58 21.39 -16.07
CA PRO A 300 -11.90 22.26 -17.00
C PRO A 300 -10.49 21.78 -17.36
N GLY A 301 -10.12 21.93 -18.65
CA GLY A 301 -8.79 21.61 -19.15
C GLY A 301 -8.39 20.13 -19.10
N GLY A 302 -9.33 19.23 -18.74
CA GLY A 302 -9.04 17.79 -18.64
C GLY A 302 -8.30 17.41 -17.35
N TYR A 303 -8.20 18.30 -16.38
CA TYR A 303 -7.48 18.02 -15.11
C TYR A 303 -8.25 17.14 -14.12
N GLY A 304 -9.46 16.73 -14.44
CA GLY A 304 -10.23 15.75 -13.68
C GLY A 304 -9.83 14.33 -14.05
N ILE A 305 -9.47 13.51 -13.07
CA ILE A 305 -9.03 12.14 -13.22
C ILE A 305 -9.96 11.21 -12.45
N GLY A 306 -10.43 10.14 -13.11
CA GLY A 306 -11.19 9.07 -12.47
C GLY A 306 -10.27 8.12 -11.73
N GLY A 307 -10.43 8.00 -10.42
CA GLY A 307 -9.58 7.17 -9.56
C GLY A 307 -9.91 5.66 -9.62
N ASP A 308 -10.76 5.24 -10.55
CA ASP A 308 -11.25 3.87 -10.71
C ASP A 308 -11.74 3.30 -9.34
N THR A 309 -11.30 2.12 -8.98
CA THR A 309 -11.62 1.42 -7.72
C THR A 309 -10.67 1.77 -6.58
N LEU A 310 -9.66 2.61 -6.81
CA LEU A 310 -8.69 2.98 -5.80
C LEU A 310 -9.32 3.77 -4.65
N ARG A 311 -8.89 3.42 -3.44
CA ARG A 311 -9.20 4.24 -2.26
C ARG A 311 -8.38 5.53 -2.29
N PRO A 312 -8.87 6.62 -1.71
CA PRO A 312 -8.20 7.93 -1.79
C PRO A 312 -6.71 7.90 -1.40
N GLN A 313 -6.34 7.14 -0.35
CA GLN A 313 -4.95 7.03 0.10
C GLN A 313 -4.04 6.35 -0.94
N LYS A 314 -4.55 5.40 -1.70
CA LYS A 314 -3.79 4.75 -2.79
C LYS A 314 -3.78 5.57 -4.07
N ALA A 315 -4.91 6.21 -4.39
CA ALA A 315 -4.98 7.16 -5.50
C ALA A 315 -3.96 8.30 -5.31
N ARG A 316 -3.75 8.75 -4.06
CA ARG A 316 -2.71 9.72 -3.72
C ARG A 316 -1.31 9.23 -4.06
N ILE A 317 -1.00 7.96 -3.80
CA ILE A 317 0.30 7.35 -4.12
C ILE A 317 0.50 7.27 -5.63
N LEU A 318 -0.52 6.77 -6.35
CA LEU A 318 -0.45 6.66 -7.80
C LEU A 318 -0.32 8.03 -8.48
N LEU A 319 -1.04 9.04 -7.99
CA LEU A 319 -0.90 10.41 -8.48
C LEU A 319 0.51 10.94 -8.21
N ALA A 320 1.08 10.70 -7.01
CA ALA A 320 2.43 11.14 -6.69
C ALA A 320 3.47 10.53 -7.63
N LEU A 321 3.38 9.23 -7.89
CA LEU A 321 4.25 8.54 -8.84
C LEU A 321 4.00 9.01 -10.27
N GLY A 322 2.74 9.18 -10.67
CA GLY A 322 2.40 9.69 -12.00
C GLY A 322 3.00 11.08 -12.27
N LEU A 323 3.00 11.95 -11.28
CA LEU A 323 3.56 13.31 -11.38
C LEU A 323 5.11 13.33 -11.48
N THR A 324 5.80 12.24 -11.17
CA THR A 324 7.24 12.12 -11.48
C THR A 324 7.50 11.79 -12.95
N GLU A 325 6.50 11.25 -13.65
CA GLU A 325 6.61 10.85 -15.06
C GLU A 325 6.05 11.93 -16.00
N THR A 326 4.89 12.50 -15.65
CA THR A 326 4.16 13.44 -16.50
C THR A 326 3.30 14.41 -15.72
N ALA A 327 3.04 15.58 -16.31
CA ALA A 327 2.01 16.52 -15.87
C ALA A 327 0.76 16.50 -16.79
N ASP A 328 0.74 15.66 -17.83
CA ASP A 328 -0.39 15.57 -18.77
C ASP A 328 -1.56 14.81 -18.11
N PRO A 329 -2.74 15.42 -17.99
CA PRO A 329 -3.89 14.79 -17.33
C PRO A 329 -4.38 13.53 -18.05
N GLU A 330 -4.23 13.42 -19.36
CA GLU A 330 -4.62 12.23 -20.11
C GLU A 330 -3.68 11.06 -19.82
N GLU A 331 -2.37 11.30 -19.78
CA GLU A 331 -1.38 10.29 -19.40
C GLU A 331 -1.55 9.88 -17.93
N LEU A 332 -1.83 10.84 -17.04
CA LEU A 332 -2.16 10.55 -15.64
C LEU A 332 -3.42 9.66 -15.55
N GLN A 333 -4.47 9.95 -16.34
CA GLN A 333 -5.67 9.11 -16.36
C GLN A 333 -5.37 7.68 -16.84
N GLU A 334 -4.50 7.50 -17.83
CA GLU A 334 -4.08 6.17 -18.31
C GLU A 334 -3.43 5.36 -17.17
N PHE A 335 -2.63 5.98 -16.30
CA PHE A 335 -2.06 5.30 -15.13
C PHE A 335 -3.14 4.75 -14.18
N PHE A 336 -4.23 5.49 -13.97
CA PHE A 336 -5.35 5.02 -13.14
C PHE A 336 -6.14 3.88 -13.79
N GLU A 337 -6.10 3.76 -15.10
CA GLU A 337 -6.73 2.69 -15.87
C GLU A 337 -5.85 1.43 -15.96
N GLU A 338 -4.53 1.61 -15.91
CA GLU A 338 -3.55 0.52 -16.05
C GLU A 338 -3.15 -0.09 -14.70
N TYR A 339 -2.88 0.73 -13.69
CA TYR A 339 -2.36 0.33 -12.38
C TYR A 339 -3.49 0.35 -11.33
#